data_8a97bfc09f9b4741e567090f2158e6e5
#
_entry.id   8a97bfc09f9b4741e567090f2158e6e5
#
_cell.length_a   1.000
_cell.length_b   1.000
_cell.length_c   1.000
_cell.angle_alpha   90.00
_cell.angle_beta   90.00
_cell.angle_gamma   90.00
#
_symmetry.space_group_name_H-M   'P 1'
#
loop_
_entity.id
_entity.type
_entity.pdbx_description
1 polymer ?
#
loop_
_entity_poly.entity_id
_entity_poly.type
_entity_poly.pdbx_seq_one_letter_code
_entity_poly.pdbx_strand_id
1 'polypeptide(L)'
;QAGLADRTGATAVLDAAHACVAGGKRLRPAFCYWGYVAAAGRPIDPGPLLRAAASLDLLHASLLVHDDLLDGSDTRRGAPSAHRRFEALLPGPRAARFGEAAAILLGDVLFSWSAEMFENAGLSPEAVRRAASVLATMRSEVLLGQYLDVAAAFGATDRSTPRAQADTAEKVLEFKSARYSVRRPAELGATLGEAPPGLLAALGTYGSLLGRAFQLRDDILGVFGDPEATGKPAGDDIREGKRTVLVLTALENGDARQHDTLDSLLGTPGLTEEDLTTAREIIEATGARNSCEELIARSTTDALTALEGADMDAEGRSALITLAGLATDRDR
;
A
#
# COMPACT_ATOMS: atom_id res chain seq x y z
N GLN A 1 -1.87 24.33 9.93
CA GLN A 1 -1.37 24.13 8.56
C GLN A 1 -1.96 25.20 7.61
N ALA A 2 -3.29 25.44 7.62
CA ALA A 2 -3.91 26.44 6.77
C ALA A 2 -3.25 27.84 6.92
N GLY A 3 -3.02 28.31 8.16
CA GLY A 3 -2.38 29.58 8.41
C GLY A 3 -0.92 29.69 7.92
N LEU A 4 -0.20 28.57 7.73
CA LEU A 4 1.12 28.57 7.11
C LEU A 4 1.01 28.70 5.59
N ALA A 5 0.09 27.98 4.96
CA ALA A 5 -0.12 28.05 3.52
C ALA A 5 -0.62 29.45 3.09
N ASP A 6 -1.52 30.08 3.86
CA ASP A 6 -1.94 31.45 3.61
C ASP A 6 -0.78 32.44 3.64
N ARG A 7 0.11 32.31 4.63
CA ARG A 7 1.30 33.18 4.76
C ARG A 7 2.33 32.95 3.66
N THR A 8 2.43 31.75 3.12
CA THR A 8 3.37 31.41 2.05
C THR A 8 2.77 31.53 0.65
N GLY A 9 1.45 31.76 0.53
CA GLY A 9 0.74 31.76 -0.75
C GLY A 9 0.61 30.35 -1.36
N ALA A 10 0.82 29.28 -0.58
CA ALA A 10 0.82 27.90 -1.06
C ALA A 10 -0.54 27.19 -0.91
N THR A 11 -1.65 27.92 -1.15
CA THR A 11 -3.02 27.38 -0.98
C THR A 11 -3.29 26.18 -1.90
N ALA A 12 -2.74 26.17 -3.12
CA ALA A 12 -2.87 25.03 -4.04
C ALA A 12 -2.32 23.73 -3.46
N VAL A 13 -1.32 23.80 -2.57
CA VAL A 13 -0.77 22.60 -1.88
C VAL A 13 -1.78 22.05 -0.88
N LEU A 14 -2.53 22.92 -0.16
CA LEU A 14 -3.61 22.48 0.76
C LEU A 14 -4.75 21.83 0.01
N ASP A 15 -5.17 22.42 -1.12
CA ASP A 15 -6.26 21.88 -1.94
C ASP A 15 -5.88 20.49 -2.48
N ALA A 16 -4.64 20.35 -2.96
CA ALA A 16 -4.11 19.08 -3.42
C ALA A 16 -4.01 18.05 -2.27
N ALA A 17 -3.53 18.47 -1.09
CA ALA A 17 -3.46 17.61 0.10
C ALA A 17 -4.84 17.09 0.52
N HIS A 18 -5.84 17.97 0.59
CA HIS A 18 -7.23 17.58 0.89
C HIS A 18 -7.76 16.56 -0.12
N ALA A 19 -7.49 16.75 -1.41
CA ALA A 19 -7.89 15.82 -2.44
C ALA A 19 -7.21 14.44 -2.30
N CYS A 20 -5.91 14.40 -1.94
CA CYS A 20 -5.17 13.15 -1.74
C CYS A 20 -5.68 12.33 -0.53
N VAL A 21 -6.16 13.00 0.52
CA VAL A 21 -6.69 12.31 1.70
C VAL A 21 -8.20 12.03 1.62
N ALA A 22 -8.90 12.54 0.60
CA ALA A 22 -10.30 12.25 0.41
C ALA A 22 -10.53 10.79 -0.02
N GLY A 23 -11.56 10.13 0.53
CA GLY A 23 -11.90 8.75 0.21
C GLY A 23 -10.93 7.72 0.81
N GLY A 24 -10.98 6.50 0.28
CA GLY A 24 -10.18 5.35 0.76
C GLY A 24 -10.82 4.59 1.93
N LYS A 25 -10.42 3.32 2.07
CA LYS A 25 -11.00 2.37 3.03
C LYS A 25 -10.46 2.52 4.47
N ARG A 26 -9.48 3.37 4.70
CA ARG A 26 -8.88 3.66 6.02
C ARG A 26 -8.36 2.41 6.75
N LEU A 27 -7.86 1.42 6.03
CA LEU A 27 -7.42 0.15 6.62
C LEU A 27 -6.25 0.34 7.59
N ARG A 28 -5.26 1.17 7.23
CA ARG A 28 -4.08 1.42 8.09
C ARG A 28 -4.48 2.06 9.43
N PRO A 29 -5.26 3.13 9.47
CA PRO A 29 -5.83 3.64 10.71
C PRO A 29 -6.66 2.62 11.48
N ALA A 30 -7.46 1.80 10.77
CA ALA A 30 -8.27 0.77 11.40
C ALA A 30 -7.42 -0.31 12.07
N PHE A 31 -6.39 -0.84 11.40
CA PHE A 31 -5.45 -1.79 12.01
C PHE A 31 -4.71 -1.19 13.21
N CYS A 32 -4.34 0.10 13.15
CA CYS A 32 -3.73 0.78 14.28
C CYS A 32 -4.70 0.89 15.47
N TYR A 33 -5.91 1.37 15.23
CA TYR A 33 -6.92 1.50 16.27
C TYR A 33 -7.25 0.15 16.93
N TRP A 34 -7.52 -0.88 16.11
CA TRP A 34 -7.91 -2.19 16.63
C TRP A 34 -6.74 -3.00 17.18
N GLY A 35 -5.50 -2.72 16.75
CA GLY A 35 -4.30 -3.22 17.41
C GLY A 35 -4.16 -2.67 18.83
N TYR A 36 -4.47 -1.39 19.05
CA TYR A 36 -4.55 -0.80 20.40
C TYR A 36 -5.64 -1.46 21.24
N VAL A 37 -6.86 -1.57 20.69
CA VAL A 37 -7.99 -2.18 21.42
C VAL A 37 -7.68 -3.62 21.78
N ALA A 38 -7.04 -4.38 20.90
CA ALA A 38 -6.60 -5.76 21.19
C ALA A 38 -5.65 -5.84 22.40
N ALA A 39 -4.84 -4.80 22.63
CA ALA A 39 -3.88 -4.76 23.74
C ALA A 39 -4.47 -4.22 25.04
N ALA A 40 -5.28 -3.17 24.97
CA ALA A 40 -5.68 -2.37 26.14
C ALA A 40 -7.20 -2.21 26.32
N GLY A 41 -8.01 -2.79 25.42
CA GLY A 41 -9.45 -2.50 25.36
C GLY A 41 -9.75 -1.10 24.79
N ARG A 42 -11.01 -0.72 24.76
CA ARG A 42 -11.41 0.61 24.26
C ARG A 42 -10.91 1.74 25.15
N PRO A 43 -10.28 2.79 24.59
CA PRO A 43 -9.90 3.95 25.39
C PRO A 43 -11.13 4.75 25.81
N ILE A 44 -11.09 5.35 27.02
CA ILE A 44 -12.15 6.23 27.54
C ILE A 44 -12.33 7.45 26.62
N ASP A 45 -11.21 8.10 26.21
CA ASP A 45 -11.18 9.13 25.17
C ASP A 45 -10.46 8.57 23.94
N PRO A 46 -11.18 8.27 22.83
CA PRO A 46 -10.57 7.78 21.62
C PRO A 46 -9.87 8.86 20.79
N GLY A 47 -10.07 10.14 21.08
CA GLY A 47 -9.57 11.25 20.28
C GLY A 47 -8.07 11.21 20.01
N PRO A 48 -7.20 11.08 21.03
CA PRO A 48 -5.76 10.96 20.84
C PRO A 48 -5.35 9.77 19.96
N LEU A 49 -5.92 8.59 20.21
CA LEU A 49 -5.64 7.39 19.43
C LEU A 49 -6.11 7.54 17.96
N LEU A 50 -7.29 8.10 17.74
CA LEU A 50 -7.81 8.34 16.39
C LEU A 50 -6.92 9.32 15.60
N ARG A 51 -6.40 10.37 16.25
CA ARG A 51 -5.44 11.30 15.61
C ARG A 51 -4.12 10.59 15.27
N ALA A 52 -3.60 9.78 16.19
CA ALA A 52 -2.39 9.00 15.94
C ALA A 52 -2.61 8.00 14.78
N ALA A 53 -3.72 7.28 14.74
CA ALA A 53 -4.07 6.39 13.66
C ALA A 53 -4.27 7.14 12.33
N ALA A 54 -4.95 8.28 12.32
CA ALA A 54 -5.18 9.09 11.13
C ALA A 54 -3.88 9.67 10.54
N SER A 55 -2.81 9.82 11.32
CA SER A 55 -1.50 10.21 10.79
C SER A 55 -0.98 9.24 9.73
N LEU A 56 -1.39 7.96 9.79
CA LEU A 56 -1.05 6.95 8.80
C LEU A 56 -1.72 7.19 7.44
N ASP A 57 -2.86 7.89 7.41
CA ASP A 57 -3.47 8.30 6.14
C ASP A 57 -2.69 9.43 5.45
N LEU A 58 -2.12 10.36 6.22
CA LEU A 58 -1.22 11.37 5.66
C LEU A 58 0.06 10.74 5.10
N LEU A 59 0.63 9.78 5.84
CA LEU A 59 1.76 8.99 5.35
C LEU A 59 1.40 8.25 4.06
N HIS A 60 0.22 7.63 4.02
CA HIS A 60 -0.24 6.92 2.82
C HIS A 60 -0.48 7.86 1.64
N ALA A 61 -1.07 9.03 1.87
CA ALA A 61 -1.26 10.03 0.81
C ALA A 61 0.08 10.52 0.25
N SER A 62 1.09 10.75 1.11
CA SER A 62 2.46 11.07 0.69
C SER A 62 3.02 10.02 -0.27
N LEU A 63 2.95 8.75 0.14
CA LEU A 63 3.48 7.64 -0.65
C LEU A 63 2.74 7.46 -1.98
N LEU A 64 1.41 7.64 -2.00
CA LEU A 64 0.64 7.59 -3.24
C LEU A 64 0.98 8.72 -4.21
N VAL A 65 1.25 9.94 -3.69
CA VAL A 65 1.68 11.07 -4.54
C VAL A 65 3.02 10.80 -5.20
N HIS A 66 3.97 10.22 -4.46
CA HIS A 66 5.26 9.83 -5.01
C HIS A 66 5.14 8.63 -5.96
N ASP A 67 4.35 7.61 -5.61
CA ASP A 67 4.09 6.42 -6.42
C ASP A 67 3.49 6.79 -7.80
N ASP A 68 2.43 7.63 -7.82
CA ASP A 68 1.82 8.11 -9.06
C ASP A 68 2.82 8.82 -10.00
N LEU A 69 3.78 9.52 -9.42
CA LEU A 69 4.82 10.20 -10.20
C LEU A 69 5.89 9.21 -10.71
N LEU A 70 6.30 8.25 -9.88
CA LEU A 70 7.29 7.23 -10.23
C LEU A 70 6.77 6.28 -11.31
N ASP A 71 5.49 5.92 -11.22
CA ASP A 71 4.81 5.02 -12.16
C ASP A 71 4.26 5.75 -13.40
N GLY A 72 4.28 7.10 -13.41
CA GLY A 72 3.69 7.90 -14.48
C GLY A 72 2.16 7.81 -14.55
N SER A 73 1.50 7.50 -13.44
CA SER A 73 0.04 7.31 -13.37
C SER A 73 -0.69 8.65 -13.47
N ASP A 74 -1.48 8.85 -14.52
CA ASP A 74 -2.22 10.09 -14.76
C ASP A 74 -3.43 10.28 -13.85
N THR A 75 -3.99 9.18 -13.36
CA THR A 75 -5.21 9.18 -12.55
C THR A 75 -5.08 8.37 -11.27
N ARG A 76 -5.78 8.81 -10.23
CA ARG A 76 -5.93 8.10 -8.96
C ARG A 76 -7.37 8.21 -8.46
N ARG A 77 -8.03 7.07 -8.19
CA ARG A 77 -9.43 7.01 -7.72
C ARG A 77 -10.39 7.76 -8.64
N GLY A 78 -10.22 7.62 -9.95
CA GLY A 78 -11.08 8.29 -10.96
C GLY A 78 -10.87 9.80 -11.10
N ALA A 79 -9.84 10.38 -10.47
CA ALA A 79 -9.49 11.79 -10.57
C ALA A 79 -8.03 11.96 -11.03
N PRO A 80 -7.64 13.14 -11.58
CA PRO A 80 -6.25 13.40 -11.93
C PRO A 80 -5.32 13.23 -10.72
N SER A 81 -4.17 12.56 -10.93
CA SER A 81 -3.10 12.45 -9.96
C SER A 81 -2.53 13.82 -9.56
N ALA A 82 -1.76 13.91 -8.48
CA ALA A 82 -1.29 15.18 -7.94
C ALA A 82 -0.46 15.97 -8.96
N HIS A 83 0.46 15.32 -9.68
CA HIS A 83 1.29 16.00 -10.68
C HIS A 83 0.45 16.55 -11.85
N ARG A 84 -0.61 15.84 -12.29
CA ARG A 84 -1.52 16.32 -13.33
C ARG A 84 -2.39 17.49 -12.86
N ARG A 85 -2.79 17.50 -11.58
CA ARG A 85 -3.51 18.65 -10.98
C ARG A 85 -2.64 19.91 -10.95
N PHE A 86 -1.38 19.80 -10.56
CA PHE A 86 -0.46 20.94 -10.55
C PHE A 86 -0.08 21.37 -11.96
N GLU A 87 0.12 20.43 -12.90
CA GLU A 87 0.35 20.73 -14.31
C GLU A 87 -0.76 21.62 -14.87
N ALA A 88 -2.03 21.34 -14.56
CA ALA A 88 -3.17 22.13 -15.02
C ALA A 88 -3.21 23.57 -14.51
N LEU A 89 -2.42 23.92 -13.49
CA LEU A 89 -2.33 25.30 -12.98
C LEU A 89 -1.43 26.21 -13.81
N LEU A 90 -0.59 25.65 -14.67
CA LEU A 90 0.40 26.42 -15.43
C LEU A 90 0.24 26.14 -16.94
N PRO A 91 0.00 27.17 -17.79
CA PRO A 91 -0.03 26.96 -19.23
C PRO A 91 1.38 26.86 -19.82
N GLY A 92 1.51 26.12 -20.93
CA GLY A 92 2.69 26.09 -21.78
C GLY A 92 3.71 24.98 -21.46
N PRO A 93 4.88 24.99 -22.12
CA PRO A 93 5.77 23.82 -22.18
C PRO A 93 6.46 23.45 -20.87
N ARG A 94 6.37 24.27 -19.83
CA ARG A 94 6.92 23.99 -18.50
C ARG A 94 5.89 23.41 -17.53
N ALA A 95 4.63 23.25 -17.93
CA ALA A 95 3.55 22.79 -17.07
C ALA A 95 3.81 21.40 -16.48
N ALA A 96 4.19 20.42 -17.29
CA ALA A 96 4.49 19.07 -16.84
C ALA A 96 5.63 19.06 -15.79
N ARG A 97 6.73 19.77 -16.07
CA ARG A 97 7.85 19.85 -15.13
C ARG A 97 7.50 20.55 -13.81
N PHE A 98 6.61 21.55 -13.86
CA PHE A 98 6.07 22.18 -12.65
C PHE A 98 5.20 21.20 -11.88
N GLY A 99 4.33 20.44 -12.57
CA GLY A 99 3.47 19.42 -11.95
C GLY A 99 4.28 18.36 -11.20
N GLU A 100 5.32 17.81 -11.84
CA GLU A 100 6.25 16.86 -11.21
C GLU A 100 6.92 17.46 -9.96
N ALA A 101 7.52 18.63 -10.06
CA ALA A 101 8.22 19.28 -8.95
C ALA A 101 7.27 19.59 -7.78
N ALA A 102 6.06 20.07 -8.08
CA ALA A 102 5.06 20.37 -7.06
C ALA A 102 4.53 19.09 -6.37
N ALA A 103 4.38 17.98 -7.11
CA ALA A 103 3.97 16.70 -6.54
C ALA A 103 5.03 16.13 -5.60
N ILE A 104 6.32 16.20 -5.94
CA ILE A 104 7.41 15.81 -5.03
C ILE A 104 7.28 16.56 -3.70
N LEU A 105 7.16 17.90 -3.76
CA LEU A 105 7.06 18.74 -2.56
C LEU A 105 5.76 18.48 -1.79
N LEU A 106 4.64 18.20 -2.44
CA LEU A 106 3.40 17.79 -1.77
C LEU A 106 3.60 16.48 -1.01
N GLY A 107 4.26 15.49 -1.62
CA GLY A 107 4.57 14.22 -0.95
C GLY A 107 5.41 14.45 0.31
N ASP A 108 6.46 15.26 0.23
CA ASP A 108 7.34 15.61 1.37
C ASP A 108 6.57 16.34 2.48
N VAL A 109 5.70 17.27 2.13
CA VAL A 109 4.84 18.00 3.07
C VAL A 109 3.89 17.03 3.79
N LEU A 110 3.22 16.13 3.06
CA LEU A 110 2.32 15.13 3.65
C LEU A 110 3.08 14.16 4.58
N PHE A 111 4.31 13.76 4.20
CA PHE A 111 5.17 12.95 5.04
C PHE A 111 5.54 13.65 6.34
N SER A 112 5.89 14.95 6.27
CA SER A 112 6.18 15.78 7.43
C SER A 112 4.95 15.96 8.33
N TRP A 113 3.79 16.26 7.74
CA TRP A 113 2.53 16.42 8.49
C TRP A 113 2.07 15.13 9.16
N SER A 114 2.34 13.96 8.55
CA SER A 114 2.10 12.67 9.21
C SER A 114 2.89 12.56 10.51
N ALA A 115 4.16 12.97 10.52
CA ALA A 115 4.98 12.96 11.73
C ALA A 115 4.43 13.93 12.79
N GLU A 116 4.20 15.16 12.39
CA GLU A 116 3.66 16.22 13.26
C GLU A 116 2.31 15.80 13.89
N MET A 117 1.42 15.23 13.08
CA MET A 117 0.10 14.76 13.56
C MET A 117 0.22 13.65 14.60
N PHE A 118 1.14 12.69 14.38
CA PHE A 118 1.40 11.62 15.33
C PHE A 118 1.98 12.15 16.64
N GLU A 119 2.98 13.00 16.57
CA GLU A 119 3.65 13.59 17.75
C GLU A 119 2.68 14.46 18.58
N ASN A 120 1.79 15.19 17.91
CA ASN A 120 0.80 16.06 18.52
C ASN A 120 -0.59 15.42 18.67
N ALA A 121 -0.69 14.10 18.64
CA ALA A 121 -1.97 13.40 18.76
C ALA A 121 -2.66 13.58 20.12
N GLY A 122 -1.94 14.02 21.15
CA GLY A 122 -2.44 14.15 22.53
C GLY A 122 -2.28 12.88 23.35
N LEU A 123 -1.42 11.96 22.90
CA LEU A 123 -0.97 10.79 23.66
C LEU A 123 0.07 11.21 24.71
N SER A 124 0.29 10.35 25.72
CA SER A 124 1.37 10.62 26.69
C SER A 124 2.75 10.60 25.99
N PRO A 125 3.74 11.38 26.47
CA PRO A 125 5.09 11.37 25.92
C PRO A 125 5.73 9.97 25.96
N GLU A 126 5.39 9.16 26.95
CA GLU A 126 5.85 7.77 27.10
C GLU A 126 5.28 6.88 25.99
N ALA A 127 3.98 6.99 25.68
CA ALA A 127 3.34 6.24 24.60
C ALA A 127 3.94 6.60 23.24
N VAL A 128 4.10 7.90 22.95
CA VAL A 128 4.73 8.37 21.71
C VAL A 128 6.14 7.82 21.58
N ARG A 129 6.94 7.86 22.65
CA ARG A 129 8.32 7.36 22.67
C ARG A 129 8.40 5.84 22.45
N ARG A 130 7.51 5.04 23.05
CA ARG A 130 7.44 3.60 22.80
C ARG A 130 7.15 3.28 21.34
N ALA A 131 6.19 3.98 20.75
CA ALA A 131 5.72 3.74 19.38
C ALA A 131 6.65 4.32 18.30
N ALA A 132 7.53 5.26 18.65
CA ALA A 132 8.40 5.97 17.70
C ALA A 132 9.27 5.02 16.87
N SER A 133 9.81 3.96 17.47
CA SER A 133 10.65 2.98 16.75
C SER A 133 9.84 2.17 15.74
N VAL A 134 8.60 1.80 16.05
CA VAL A 134 7.71 1.08 15.12
C VAL A 134 7.38 1.96 13.93
N LEU A 135 7.02 3.23 14.18
CA LEU A 135 6.70 4.19 13.13
C LEU A 135 7.92 4.51 12.24
N ALA A 136 9.11 4.68 12.84
CA ALA A 136 10.34 4.91 12.09
C ALA A 136 10.70 3.70 11.21
N THR A 137 10.58 2.48 11.75
CA THR A 137 10.79 1.25 11.00
C THR A 137 9.80 1.12 9.84
N MET A 138 8.50 1.37 10.09
CA MET A 138 7.47 1.35 9.06
C MET A 138 7.79 2.28 7.88
N ARG A 139 8.22 3.51 8.17
CA ARG A 139 8.62 4.50 7.16
C ARG A 139 9.81 4.03 6.34
N SER A 140 10.85 3.53 7.00
CA SER A 140 12.05 3.03 6.31
C SER A 140 11.75 1.81 5.46
N GLU A 141 10.98 0.84 5.98
CA GLU A 141 10.62 -0.39 5.28
C GLU A 141 9.84 -0.09 4.00
N VAL A 142 8.81 0.79 4.06
CA VAL A 142 8.00 1.08 2.89
C VAL A 142 8.78 1.84 1.81
N LEU A 143 9.65 2.78 2.18
CA LEU A 143 10.48 3.52 1.23
C LEU A 143 11.51 2.60 0.55
N LEU A 144 12.14 1.70 1.31
CA LEU A 144 13.07 0.71 0.74
C LEU A 144 12.33 -0.32 -0.12
N GLY A 145 11.12 -0.72 0.27
CA GLY A 145 10.23 -1.57 -0.53
C GLY A 145 9.84 -0.90 -1.85
N GLN A 146 9.50 0.39 -1.82
CA GLN A 146 9.23 1.19 -3.02
C GLN A 146 10.46 1.30 -3.93
N TYR A 147 11.65 1.49 -3.36
CA TYR A 147 12.89 1.48 -4.14
C TYR A 147 13.11 0.14 -4.85
N LEU A 148 12.87 -0.98 -4.15
CA LEU A 148 13.00 -2.32 -4.75
C LEU A 148 12.00 -2.54 -5.90
N ASP A 149 10.77 -2.04 -5.76
CA ASP A 149 9.74 -2.13 -6.81
C ASP A 149 10.16 -1.35 -8.07
N VAL A 150 10.56 -0.10 -7.90
CA VAL A 150 11.11 0.71 -8.99
C VAL A 150 12.34 0.04 -9.63
N ALA A 151 13.29 -0.45 -8.81
CA ALA A 151 14.49 -1.14 -9.32
C ALA A 151 14.13 -2.40 -10.10
N ALA A 152 13.10 -3.15 -9.67
CA ALA A 152 12.61 -4.32 -10.38
C ALA A 152 11.96 -3.96 -11.72
N ALA A 153 11.12 -2.92 -11.75
CA ALA A 153 10.47 -2.45 -12.98
C ALA A 153 11.51 -2.00 -14.03
N PHE A 154 12.54 -1.26 -13.61
CA PHE A 154 13.61 -0.79 -14.49
C PHE A 154 14.72 -1.82 -14.79
N GLY A 155 14.61 -3.05 -14.28
CA GLY A 155 15.61 -4.12 -14.53
C GLY A 155 16.92 -3.93 -13.77
N ALA A 156 16.94 -3.13 -12.71
CA ALA A 156 18.11 -2.90 -11.86
C ALA A 156 18.28 -3.95 -10.74
N THR A 157 17.44 -4.99 -10.72
CA THR A 157 17.55 -6.12 -9.80
C THR A 157 18.12 -7.36 -10.51
N ASP A 158 18.56 -8.36 -9.73
CA ASP A 158 19.03 -9.62 -10.29
C ASP A 158 17.86 -10.38 -10.96
N ARG A 159 17.98 -10.58 -12.27
CA ARG A 159 17.04 -11.33 -13.11
C ARG A 159 17.65 -12.61 -13.69
N SER A 160 18.82 -13.01 -13.23
CA SER A 160 19.59 -14.13 -13.79
C SER A 160 18.88 -15.46 -13.66
N THR A 161 17.99 -15.61 -12.68
CA THR A 161 17.23 -16.84 -12.46
C THR A 161 15.78 -16.52 -12.07
N PRO A 162 14.82 -17.42 -12.38
CA PRO A 162 13.42 -17.26 -11.89
C PRO A 162 13.36 -17.10 -10.37
N ARG A 163 14.20 -17.82 -9.63
CA ARG A 163 14.27 -17.71 -8.18
C ARG A 163 14.69 -16.31 -7.71
N ALA A 164 15.69 -15.69 -8.33
CA ALA A 164 16.13 -14.33 -7.96
C ALA A 164 15.03 -13.29 -8.21
N GLN A 165 14.25 -13.47 -9.29
CA GLN A 165 13.10 -12.63 -9.58
C GLN A 165 11.99 -12.85 -8.54
N ALA A 166 11.66 -14.10 -8.21
CA ALA A 166 10.67 -14.43 -7.18
C ALA A 166 11.07 -13.88 -5.80
N ASP A 167 12.33 -14.03 -5.40
CA ASP A 167 12.87 -13.49 -4.13
C ASP A 167 12.75 -11.94 -4.09
N THR A 168 12.90 -11.28 -5.24
CA THR A 168 12.72 -9.82 -5.34
C THR A 168 11.25 -9.43 -5.18
N ALA A 169 10.34 -10.08 -5.91
CA ALA A 169 8.90 -9.84 -5.82
C ALA A 169 8.36 -10.08 -4.39
N GLU A 170 8.82 -11.14 -3.72
CA GLU A 170 8.46 -11.42 -2.33
C GLU A 170 8.95 -10.31 -1.38
N LYS A 171 10.14 -9.75 -1.57
CA LYS A 171 10.63 -8.61 -0.78
C LYS A 171 9.82 -7.34 -1.06
N VAL A 172 9.49 -7.05 -2.31
CA VAL A 172 8.61 -5.93 -2.67
C VAL A 172 7.27 -6.09 -1.96
N LEU A 173 6.62 -7.24 -2.10
CA LEU A 173 5.36 -7.56 -1.46
C LEU A 173 5.43 -7.38 0.07
N GLU A 174 6.46 -7.91 0.70
CA GLU A 174 6.65 -7.85 2.16
C GLU A 174 6.86 -6.41 2.64
N PHE A 175 7.81 -5.66 2.06
CA PHE A 175 8.23 -4.37 2.58
C PHE A 175 7.38 -3.18 2.07
N LYS A 176 7.04 -3.15 0.78
CA LYS A 176 6.21 -2.10 0.20
C LYS A 176 4.77 -2.19 0.70
N SER A 177 4.25 -3.41 0.89
CA SER A 177 2.81 -3.62 1.08
C SER A 177 2.42 -4.30 2.37
N ALA A 178 2.85 -5.55 2.62
CA ALA A 178 2.34 -6.36 3.72
C ALA A 178 2.63 -5.74 5.09
N ARG A 179 3.89 -5.40 5.35
CA ARG A 179 4.27 -4.75 6.61
C ARG A 179 3.64 -3.39 6.75
N TYR A 180 3.71 -2.60 5.71
CA TYR A 180 3.22 -1.24 5.70
C TYR A 180 1.70 -1.14 5.86
N SER A 181 0.93 -2.01 5.22
CA SER A 181 -0.53 -1.89 5.19
C SER A 181 -1.23 -2.52 6.39
N VAL A 182 -0.66 -3.58 6.97
CA VAL A 182 -1.31 -4.36 8.03
C VAL A 182 -0.42 -4.50 9.26
N ARG A 183 0.77 -5.10 9.11
CA ARG A 183 1.61 -5.47 10.24
C ARG A 183 2.01 -4.28 11.09
N ARG A 184 2.66 -3.28 10.52
CA ARG A 184 3.16 -2.12 11.27
C ARG A 184 2.06 -1.25 11.86
N PRO A 185 0.93 -0.99 11.17
CA PRO A 185 -0.23 -0.36 11.80
C PRO A 185 -0.75 -1.11 13.02
N ALA A 186 -0.95 -2.42 12.94
CA ALA A 186 -1.41 -3.23 14.07
C ALA A 186 -0.40 -3.22 15.23
N GLU A 187 0.90 -3.44 14.94
CA GLU A 187 1.98 -3.36 15.92
C GLU A 187 2.10 -1.96 16.56
N LEU A 188 1.91 -0.89 15.78
CA LEU A 188 1.93 0.50 16.27
C LEU A 188 0.82 0.72 17.30
N GLY A 189 -0.41 0.34 16.96
CA GLY A 189 -1.54 0.43 17.88
C GLY A 189 -1.33 -0.40 19.15
N ALA A 190 -0.93 -1.65 19.00
CA ALA A 190 -0.66 -2.53 20.14
C ALA A 190 0.48 -2.01 21.03
N THR A 191 1.52 -1.43 20.44
CA THR A 191 2.61 -0.79 21.20
C THR A 191 2.13 0.44 21.97
N LEU A 192 1.23 1.24 21.39
CA LEU A 192 0.57 2.34 22.10
C LEU A 192 -0.28 1.83 23.28
N GLY A 193 -0.90 0.66 23.14
CA GLY A 193 -1.69 -0.04 24.17
C GLY A 193 -0.87 -0.88 25.14
N GLU A 194 0.47 -0.80 25.13
CA GLU A 194 1.38 -1.52 26.01
C GLU A 194 1.27 -3.05 25.91
N ALA A 195 1.03 -3.56 24.70
CA ALA A 195 0.90 -4.99 24.45
C ALA A 195 2.11 -5.79 24.94
N PRO A 196 1.88 -6.95 25.57
CA PRO A 196 2.97 -7.85 25.95
C PRO A 196 3.66 -8.44 24.69
N PRO A 197 4.91 -8.91 24.82
CA PRO A 197 5.68 -9.45 23.68
C PRO A 197 4.96 -10.58 22.91
N GLY A 198 4.21 -11.43 23.60
CA GLY A 198 3.43 -12.51 22.98
C GLY A 198 2.34 -11.99 22.04
N LEU A 199 1.61 -10.94 22.44
CA LEU A 199 0.60 -10.31 21.57
C LEU A 199 1.24 -9.57 20.39
N LEU A 200 2.35 -8.87 20.61
CA LEU A 200 3.09 -8.24 19.52
C LEU A 200 3.58 -9.26 18.48
N ALA A 201 4.07 -10.42 18.93
CA ALA A 201 4.48 -11.50 18.04
C ALA A 201 3.30 -12.07 17.23
N ALA A 202 2.15 -12.31 17.89
CA ALA A 202 0.92 -12.78 17.23
C ALA A 202 0.43 -11.77 16.17
N LEU A 203 0.34 -10.48 16.52
CA LEU A 203 -0.05 -9.42 15.60
C LEU A 203 0.98 -9.22 14.46
N GLY A 204 2.26 -9.44 14.73
CA GLY A 204 3.31 -9.45 13.71
C GLY A 204 3.10 -10.56 12.68
N THR A 205 2.83 -11.79 13.13
CA THR A 205 2.54 -12.94 12.26
C THR A 205 1.23 -12.72 11.48
N TYR A 206 0.15 -12.37 12.18
CA TYR A 206 -1.13 -12.01 11.58
C TYR A 206 -0.95 -10.94 10.49
N GLY A 207 -0.26 -9.85 10.82
CA GLY A 207 -0.10 -8.72 9.92
C GLY A 207 0.75 -9.02 8.68
N SER A 208 1.80 -9.85 8.79
CA SER A 208 2.59 -10.29 7.63
C SER A 208 1.78 -11.18 6.70
N LEU A 209 1.08 -12.18 7.25
CA LEU A 209 0.29 -13.12 6.46
C LEU A 209 -0.92 -12.44 5.79
N LEU A 210 -1.67 -11.66 6.55
CA LEU A 210 -2.81 -10.92 6.00
C LEU A 210 -2.38 -9.85 5.00
N GLY A 211 -1.28 -9.15 5.27
CA GLY A 211 -0.72 -8.16 4.35
C GLY A 211 -0.26 -8.78 3.03
N ARG A 212 0.26 -10.03 3.06
CA ARG A 212 0.55 -10.81 1.87
C ARG A 212 -0.72 -11.10 1.06
N ALA A 213 -1.76 -11.61 1.72
CA ALA A 213 -3.05 -11.87 1.07
C ALA A 213 -3.66 -10.60 0.46
N PHE A 214 -3.56 -9.48 1.18
CA PHE A 214 -3.99 -8.16 0.73
C PHE A 214 -3.29 -7.74 -0.57
N GLN A 215 -1.96 -7.86 -0.64
CA GLN A 215 -1.21 -7.44 -1.82
C GLN A 215 -1.45 -8.37 -3.01
N LEU A 216 -1.49 -9.70 -2.79
CA LEU A 216 -1.85 -10.64 -3.86
C LEU A 216 -3.24 -10.34 -4.45
N ARG A 217 -4.19 -9.89 -3.63
CA ARG A 217 -5.49 -9.43 -4.08
C ARG A 217 -5.37 -8.15 -4.92
N ASP A 218 -4.57 -7.18 -4.48
CA ASP A 218 -4.32 -5.96 -5.25
C ASP A 218 -3.63 -6.28 -6.59
N ASP A 219 -2.68 -7.22 -6.64
CA ASP A 219 -2.00 -7.67 -7.87
C ASP A 219 -3.00 -8.31 -8.87
N ILE A 220 -3.95 -9.13 -8.38
CA ILE A 220 -5.03 -9.66 -9.22
C ILE A 220 -5.91 -8.52 -9.77
N LEU A 221 -6.29 -7.56 -8.91
CA LEU A 221 -7.10 -6.41 -9.31
C LEU A 221 -6.35 -5.48 -10.28
N GLY A 222 -5.04 -5.34 -10.17
CA GLY A 222 -4.19 -4.56 -11.07
C GLY A 222 -4.22 -5.08 -12.51
N VAL A 223 -4.47 -6.38 -12.70
CA VAL A 223 -4.56 -7.03 -14.02
C VAL A 223 -6.00 -7.22 -14.49
N PHE A 224 -6.89 -7.68 -13.60
CA PHE A 224 -8.25 -8.13 -13.92
C PHE A 224 -9.37 -7.23 -13.39
N GLY A 225 -9.03 -6.24 -12.56
CA GLY A 225 -10.02 -5.40 -11.88
C GLY A 225 -10.84 -4.55 -12.86
N ASP A 226 -12.10 -4.29 -12.48
CA ASP A 226 -12.96 -3.36 -13.19
C ASP A 226 -12.50 -1.91 -12.93
N PRO A 227 -12.24 -1.10 -13.97
CA PRO A 227 -11.87 0.31 -13.82
C PRO A 227 -12.86 1.14 -13.01
N GLU A 228 -14.18 0.87 -13.14
CA GLU A 228 -15.20 1.57 -12.35
C GLU A 228 -15.09 1.27 -10.86
N ALA A 229 -14.62 0.08 -10.53
CA ALA A 229 -14.47 -0.36 -9.15
C ALA A 229 -13.11 0.03 -8.54
N THR A 230 -12.03 -0.11 -9.30
CA THR A 230 -10.64 0.15 -8.84
C THR A 230 -10.25 1.63 -8.91
N GLY A 231 -10.90 2.38 -9.81
CA GLY A 231 -10.56 3.79 -10.09
C GLY A 231 -9.23 3.96 -10.84
N LYS A 232 -8.69 2.87 -11.39
CA LYS A 232 -7.52 2.82 -12.29
C LYS A 232 -7.88 2.08 -13.58
N PRO A 233 -7.19 2.36 -14.70
CA PRO A 233 -7.34 1.58 -15.92
C PRO A 233 -7.05 0.09 -15.65
N ALA A 234 -7.80 -0.80 -16.27
CA ALA A 234 -7.54 -2.24 -16.15
C ALA A 234 -6.21 -2.60 -16.81
N GLY A 235 -5.39 -3.43 -16.14
CA GLY A 235 -4.11 -3.87 -16.67
C GLY A 235 -2.96 -2.87 -16.45
N ASP A 236 -3.10 -1.92 -15.53
CA ASP A 236 -2.05 -0.96 -15.18
C ASP A 236 -0.74 -1.66 -14.81
N ASP A 237 -0.77 -2.74 -14.03
CA ASP A 237 0.42 -3.49 -13.64
C ASP A 237 1.20 -4.04 -14.85
N ILE A 238 0.51 -4.43 -15.92
CA ILE A 238 1.14 -4.86 -17.18
C ILE A 238 1.76 -3.66 -17.89
N ARG A 239 1.06 -2.52 -17.94
CA ARG A 239 1.55 -1.27 -18.56
C ARG A 239 2.78 -0.71 -17.84
N GLU A 240 2.79 -0.78 -16.50
CA GLU A 240 3.89 -0.35 -15.64
C GLU A 240 5.06 -1.37 -15.63
N GLY A 241 4.87 -2.56 -16.20
CA GLY A 241 5.90 -3.61 -16.27
C GLY A 241 6.19 -4.27 -14.92
N LYS A 242 5.22 -4.25 -14.01
CA LYS A 242 5.36 -4.82 -12.67
C LYS A 242 5.52 -6.34 -12.72
N ARG A 243 6.60 -6.83 -12.15
CA ARG A 243 6.88 -8.26 -12.00
C ARG A 243 6.36 -8.76 -10.66
N THR A 244 5.04 -8.73 -10.51
CA THR A 244 4.34 -9.20 -9.32
C THR A 244 4.43 -10.72 -9.19
N VAL A 245 4.07 -11.26 -8.01
CA VAL A 245 3.99 -12.73 -7.82
C VAL A 245 3.06 -13.38 -8.85
N LEU A 246 1.94 -12.72 -9.20
CA LEU A 246 1.01 -13.18 -10.23
C LEU A 246 1.68 -13.31 -11.60
N VAL A 247 2.38 -12.27 -12.03
CA VAL A 247 3.05 -12.23 -13.35
C VAL A 247 4.20 -13.23 -13.40
N LEU A 248 5.04 -13.31 -12.36
CA LEU A 248 6.15 -14.25 -12.31
C LEU A 248 5.68 -15.71 -12.30
N THR A 249 4.58 -16.03 -11.60
CA THR A 249 3.98 -17.35 -11.63
C THR A 249 3.49 -17.70 -13.04
N ALA A 250 2.92 -16.73 -13.77
CA ALA A 250 2.49 -16.95 -15.14
C ALA A 250 3.68 -17.20 -16.09
N LEU A 251 4.78 -16.45 -15.93
CA LEU A 251 5.99 -16.63 -16.71
C LEU A 251 6.66 -18.01 -16.42
N GLU A 252 6.64 -18.46 -15.16
CA GLU A 252 7.23 -19.74 -14.77
C GLU A 252 6.41 -20.94 -15.28
N ASN A 253 5.07 -20.86 -15.24
CA ASN A 253 4.18 -21.95 -15.61
C ASN A 253 3.90 -22.00 -17.12
N GLY A 254 4.14 -20.91 -17.86
CA GLY A 254 3.86 -20.81 -19.28
C GLY A 254 4.81 -21.63 -20.15
N ASP A 255 4.33 -22.09 -21.31
CA ASP A 255 5.22 -22.60 -22.35
C ASP A 255 6.12 -21.47 -22.91
N ALA A 256 7.11 -21.83 -23.73
CA ALA A 256 8.08 -20.85 -24.26
C ALA A 256 7.40 -19.71 -25.03
N ARG A 257 6.30 -19.97 -25.77
CA ARG A 257 5.56 -18.96 -26.51
C ARG A 257 4.80 -18.02 -25.57
N GLN A 258 4.13 -18.58 -24.57
CA GLN A 258 3.40 -17.81 -23.55
C GLN A 258 4.35 -16.92 -22.77
N HIS A 259 5.49 -17.50 -22.33
CA HIS A 259 6.55 -16.77 -21.64
C HIS A 259 7.05 -15.58 -22.46
N ASP A 260 7.51 -15.83 -23.70
CA ASP A 260 8.08 -14.77 -24.54
C ASP A 260 7.05 -13.70 -24.88
N THR A 261 5.78 -14.09 -25.12
CA THR A 261 4.72 -13.14 -25.40
C THR A 261 4.42 -12.27 -24.18
N LEU A 262 4.20 -12.87 -23.00
CA LEU A 262 3.90 -12.10 -21.78
C LEU A 262 5.08 -11.20 -21.39
N ASP A 263 6.31 -11.70 -21.44
CA ASP A 263 7.52 -10.92 -21.10
C ASP A 263 7.70 -9.72 -22.03
N SER A 264 7.38 -9.86 -23.32
CA SER A 264 7.46 -8.78 -24.31
C SER A 264 6.41 -7.67 -24.10
N LEU A 265 5.28 -8.00 -23.46
CA LEU A 265 4.21 -7.02 -23.18
C LEU A 265 4.49 -6.18 -21.93
N LEU A 266 5.25 -6.70 -20.95
CA LEU A 266 5.49 -6.03 -19.70
C LEU A 266 6.24 -4.70 -19.87
N GLY A 267 5.60 -3.59 -19.50
CA GLY A 267 6.19 -2.24 -19.54
C GLY A 267 6.40 -1.69 -20.95
N THR A 268 5.78 -2.29 -21.96
CA THR A 268 5.89 -1.81 -23.34
C THR A 268 5.02 -0.58 -23.55
N PRO A 269 5.59 0.55 -24.03
CA PRO A 269 4.81 1.75 -24.28
C PRO A 269 3.73 1.54 -25.36
N GLY A 270 2.54 2.09 -25.12
CA GLY A 270 1.46 2.10 -26.11
C GLY A 270 0.70 0.78 -26.27
N LEU A 271 0.70 -0.09 -25.25
CA LEU A 271 -0.09 -1.32 -25.22
C LEU A 271 -1.56 -1.04 -25.56
N THR A 272 -2.09 -1.84 -26.48
CA THR A 272 -3.52 -1.83 -26.87
C THR A 272 -4.36 -2.66 -25.90
N GLU A 273 -5.68 -2.56 -25.99
CA GLU A 273 -6.59 -3.43 -25.24
C GLU A 273 -6.50 -4.92 -25.70
N GLU A 274 -6.09 -5.17 -26.95
CA GLU A 274 -5.85 -6.52 -27.46
C GLU A 274 -4.59 -7.13 -26.78
N ASP A 275 -3.53 -6.34 -26.62
CA ASP A 275 -2.32 -6.76 -25.91
C ASP A 275 -2.61 -7.10 -24.44
N LEU A 276 -3.41 -6.27 -23.76
CA LEU A 276 -3.83 -6.54 -22.38
C LEU A 276 -4.73 -7.78 -22.27
N THR A 277 -5.60 -7.99 -23.25
CA THR A 277 -6.43 -9.19 -23.32
C THR A 277 -5.55 -10.43 -23.46
N THR A 278 -4.56 -10.37 -24.37
CA THR A 278 -3.57 -11.45 -24.55
C THR A 278 -2.81 -11.76 -23.27
N ALA A 279 -2.35 -10.72 -22.54
CA ALA A 279 -1.67 -10.91 -21.26
C ALA A 279 -2.57 -11.61 -20.22
N ARG A 280 -3.84 -11.17 -20.09
CA ARG A 280 -4.82 -11.80 -19.19
C ARG A 280 -5.10 -13.27 -19.55
N GLU A 281 -5.29 -13.57 -20.83
CA GLU A 281 -5.50 -14.94 -21.31
C GLU A 281 -4.33 -15.84 -20.97
N ILE A 282 -3.08 -15.36 -21.12
CA ILE A 282 -1.88 -16.12 -20.74
C ILE A 282 -1.86 -16.35 -19.22
N ILE A 283 -2.10 -15.33 -18.41
CA ILE A 283 -2.10 -15.44 -16.94
C ILE A 283 -3.17 -16.43 -16.46
N GLU A 284 -4.34 -16.46 -17.10
CA GLU A 284 -5.38 -17.44 -16.78
C GLU A 284 -5.02 -18.85 -17.27
N ALA A 285 -4.56 -18.98 -18.51
CA ALA A 285 -4.21 -20.28 -19.10
C ALA A 285 -3.06 -20.99 -18.36
N THR A 286 -2.12 -20.25 -17.78
CA THR A 286 -1.02 -20.77 -16.95
C THR A 286 -1.46 -21.18 -15.54
N GLY A 287 -2.70 -20.87 -15.14
CA GLY A 287 -3.21 -21.14 -13.80
C GLY A 287 -2.66 -20.20 -12.71
N ALA A 288 -1.91 -19.17 -13.08
CA ALA A 288 -1.27 -18.25 -12.13
C ALA A 288 -2.30 -17.51 -11.25
N ARG A 289 -3.42 -17.10 -11.82
CA ARG A 289 -4.52 -16.48 -11.06
C ARG A 289 -5.06 -17.41 -9.99
N ASN A 290 -5.34 -18.67 -10.32
CA ASN A 290 -5.83 -19.66 -9.35
C ASN A 290 -4.79 -19.94 -8.25
N SER A 291 -3.51 -20.01 -8.60
CA SER A 291 -2.42 -20.17 -7.62
C SER A 291 -2.37 -19.00 -6.63
N CYS A 292 -2.55 -17.76 -7.11
CA CYS A 292 -2.63 -16.58 -6.24
C CYS A 292 -3.89 -16.59 -5.35
N GLU A 293 -5.05 -16.99 -5.87
CA GLU A 293 -6.27 -17.14 -5.06
C GLU A 293 -6.10 -18.17 -3.93
N GLU A 294 -5.46 -19.30 -4.20
CA GLU A 294 -5.12 -20.28 -3.18
C GLU A 294 -4.13 -19.74 -2.13
N LEU A 295 -3.14 -18.95 -2.55
CA LEU A 295 -2.22 -18.28 -1.64
C LEU A 295 -2.94 -17.26 -0.75
N ILE A 296 -3.88 -16.50 -1.29
CA ILE A 296 -4.73 -15.55 -0.54
C ILE A 296 -5.52 -16.31 0.52
N ALA A 297 -6.22 -17.38 0.14
CA ALA A 297 -7.04 -18.17 1.04
C ALA A 297 -6.21 -18.78 2.18
N ARG A 298 -5.07 -19.40 1.86
CA ARG A 298 -4.15 -19.98 2.86
C ARG A 298 -3.59 -18.90 3.78
N SER A 299 -3.04 -17.81 3.23
CA SER A 299 -2.45 -16.74 4.04
C SER A 299 -3.47 -16.08 4.96
N THR A 300 -4.73 -15.95 4.51
CA THR A 300 -5.82 -15.43 5.36
C THR A 300 -6.15 -16.39 6.50
N THR A 301 -6.26 -17.69 6.23
CA THR A 301 -6.51 -18.71 7.25
C THR A 301 -5.39 -18.75 8.28
N ASP A 302 -4.14 -18.77 7.84
CA ASP A 302 -2.97 -18.79 8.70
C ASP A 302 -2.86 -17.51 9.54
N ALA A 303 -3.23 -16.34 8.95
CA ALA A 303 -3.30 -15.07 9.69
C ALA A 303 -4.33 -15.13 10.83
N LEU A 304 -5.52 -15.65 10.56
CA LEU A 304 -6.55 -15.81 11.61
C LEU A 304 -6.12 -16.80 12.71
N THR A 305 -5.48 -17.88 12.32
CA THR A 305 -4.91 -18.87 13.27
C THR A 305 -3.83 -18.24 14.17
N ALA A 306 -3.04 -17.29 13.66
CA ALA A 306 -2.06 -16.58 14.48
C ALA A 306 -2.67 -15.75 15.62
N LEU A 307 -3.94 -15.38 15.54
CA LEU A 307 -4.66 -14.71 16.61
C LEU A 307 -5.24 -15.70 17.65
N GLU A 308 -5.38 -16.98 17.29
CA GLU A 308 -5.87 -18.00 18.21
C GLU A 308 -4.89 -18.17 19.37
N GLY A 309 -5.39 -18.24 20.59
CA GLY A 309 -4.56 -18.41 21.78
C GLY A 309 -3.75 -17.18 22.22
N ALA A 310 -3.70 -16.09 21.46
CA ALA A 310 -3.10 -14.85 21.93
C ALA A 310 -4.00 -14.20 23.00
N ASP A 311 -3.41 -13.78 24.13
CA ASP A 311 -4.11 -13.04 25.16
C ASP A 311 -4.36 -11.61 24.69
N MET A 312 -5.63 -11.30 24.37
CA MET A 312 -6.05 -9.99 23.85
C MET A 312 -7.52 -9.72 24.17
N ASP A 313 -7.90 -8.46 24.13
CA ASP A 313 -9.29 -8.02 24.26
C ASP A 313 -10.19 -8.68 23.20
N ALA A 314 -11.38 -9.15 23.63
CA ALA A 314 -12.29 -9.90 22.77
C ALA A 314 -12.87 -9.05 21.62
N GLU A 315 -13.11 -7.77 21.85
CA GLU A 315 -13.61 -6.85 20.84
C GLU A 315 -12.52 -6.53 19.81
N GLY A 316 -11.29 -6.30 20.28
CA GLY A 316 -10.12 -6.13 19.42
C GLY A 316 -9.91 -7.35 18.51
N ARG A 317 -10.03 -8.57 19.06
CA ARG A 317 -9.96 -9.81 18.28
C ARG A 317 -11.03 -9.87 17.20
N SER A 318 -12.29 -9.64 17.56
CA SER A 318 -13.42 -9.68 16.62
C SER A 318 -13.27 -8.69 15.48
N ALA A 319 -12.79 -7.48 15.80
CA ALA A 319 -12.54 -6.44 14.80
C ALA A 319 -11.40 -6.80 13.85
N LEU A 320 -10.28 -7.37 14.36
CA LEU A 320 -9.18 -7.82 13.52
C LEU A 320 -9.61 -8.94 12.57
N ILE A 321 -10.47 -9.88 13.02
CA ILE A 321 -11.06 -10.92 12.16
C ILE A 321 -11.93 -10.28 11.07
N THR A 322 -12.77 -9.30 11.41
CA THR A 322 -13.60 -8.57 10.44
C THR A 322 -12.75 -7.81 9.42
N LEU A 323 -11.68 -7.15 9.87
CA LEU A 323 -10.75 -6.44 8.99
C LEU A 323 -10.02 -7.39 8.04
N ALA A 324 -9.75 -8.64 8.44
CA ALA A 324 -9.17 -9.63 7.54
C ALA A 324 -10.07 -9.91 6.33
N GLY A 325 -11.38 -10.14 6.54
CA GLY A 325 -12.34 -10.29 5.45
C GLY A 325 -12.38 -9.04 4.55
N LEU A 326 -12.52 -7.83 5.16
CA LEU A 326 -12.53 -6.58 4.39
C LEU A 326 -11.23 -6.32 3.61
N ALA A 327 -10.12 -6.90 4.00
CA ALA A 327 -8.84 -6.76 3.32
C ALA A 327 -8.71 -7.72 2.14
N THR A 328 -9.27 -8.92 2.21
CA THR A 328 -9.06 -10.02 1.23
C THR A 328 -10.26 -10.31 0.35
N ASP A 329 -11.50 -10.11 0.85
CA ASP A 329 -12.74 -10.30 0.08
C ASP A 329 -13.07 -9.03 -0.70
N ARG A 330 -12.27 -8.76 -1.74
CA ARG A 330 -12.46 -7.61 -2.60
C ARG A 330 -12.73 -8.11 -4.01
N ASP A 331 -13.92 -7.86 -4.48
CA ASP A 331 -14.24 -7.87 -5.90
C ASP A 331 -14.04 -6.47 -6.51
N ARG A 332 -13.67 -5.51 -5.66
CA ARG A 332 -13.63 -4.07 -5.96
C ARG A 332 -12.49 -3.36 -5.24
#